data_9e3c5ae748ad510c994fc943376455ee
#
_entry.id   9e3c5ae748ad510c994fc943376455ee
#
_cell.length_a   1.000
_cell.length_b   1.000
_cell.length_c   1.000
_cell.angle_alpha   90.00
_cell.angle_beta   90.00
_cell.angle_gamma   90.00
#
_symmetry.space_group_name_H-M   'P 1'
#
loop_
_entity.id
_entity.type
_entity.pdbx_description
1 polymer ?
#
loop_
_entity_poly.entity_id
_entity_poly.type
_entity_poly.pdbx_seq_one_letter_code
_entity_poly.pdbx_strand_id
1 'polypeptide(L)'
;MKNKLVVLALAAMSVAAPSFASTAAPRQNPLAISAFPLPVPQYLVSVINEAAKQYGVDPNLVAAMAFRESRFDPSAVSQRGAQGVMQLMPRTAQALGVHDAFDARQNIFGGTKYVKYLLDRFHGNIDNTLAAYNAGPELVAKVGPTATEEATAYVAAVKSYYETALRAL
;
A
#
# COMPACT_ATOMS: atom_id res chain seq x y z
N MET A 1 -5.63 13.75 -28.77
CA MET A 1 -5.12 12.91 -27.66
C MET A 1 -5.05 13.82 -26.45
N LYS A 2 -6.01 13.72 -25.53
CA LYS A 2 -6.18 14.68 -24.43
C LYS A 2 -5.64 14.08 -23.14
N ASN A 3 -4.51 14.59 -22.66
CA ASN A 3 -3.94 14.29 -21.35
C ASN A 3 -4.93 14.72 -20.26
N LYS A 4 -5.57 13.77 -19.60
CA LYS A 4 -6.30 14.07 -18.36
C LYS A 4 -5.32 14.00 -17.19
N LEU A 5 -4.94 15.18 -16.73
CA LEU A 5 -4.25 15.39 -15.47
C LEU A 5 -5.18 14.96 -14.35
N VAL A 6 -4.82 13.90 -13.61
CA VAL A 6 -5.48 13.57 -12.34
C VAL A 6 -4.89 14.49 -11.29
N VAL A 7 -5.59 15.58 -11.01
CA VAL A 7 -5.27 16.51 -9.92
C VAL A 7 -5.83 15.93 -8.63
N LEU A 8 -4.96 15.48 -7.74
CA LEU A 8 -5.33 15.08 -6.38
C LEU A 8 -5.52 16.36 -5.56
N ALA A 9 -6.76 16.82 -5.42
CA ALA A 9 -7.10 17.91 -4.50
C ALA A 9 -7.20 17.32 -3.09
N LEU A 10 -6.19 17.55 -2.25
CA LEU A 10 -6.30 17.39 -0.81
C LEU A 10 -7.07 18.59 -0.25
N ALA A 11 -8.36 18.47 -0.08
CA ALA A 11 -9.13 19.41 0.71
C ALA A 11 -8.95 19.07 2.20
N ALA A 12 -8.40 20.00 2.96
CA ALA A 12 -8.37 19.92 4.42
C ALA A 12 -9.81 20.10 4.93
N MET A 13 -10.44 19.02 5.33
CA MET A 13 -11.70 19.05 6.07
C MET A 13 -11.45 18.55 7.48
N SER A 14 -11.49 19.50 8.43
CA SER A 14 -11.73 19.22 9.85
C SER A 14 -13.16 18.73 9.98
N VAL A 15 -13.33 17.45 10.29
CA VAL A 15 -14.63 16.88 10.67
C VAL A 15 -14.45 16.10 11.94
N ALA A 16 -15.24 16.49 12.97
CA ALA A 16 -15.34 15.79 14.24
C ALA A 16 -15.73 14.33 14.02
N ALA A 17 -14.98 13.42 14.66
CA ALA A 17 -15.18 11.99 14.56
C ALA A 17 -16.43 11.54 15.32
N PRO A 18 -17.31 10.73 14.73
CA PRO A 18 -18.23 9.91 15.52
C PRO A 18 -17.46 8.71 16.08
N SER A 19 -17.57 8.55 17.39
CA SER A 19 -17.04 7.40 18.12
C SER A 19 -17.84 6.15 17.74
N PHE A 20 -17.25 5.30 16.91
CA PHE A 20 -17.68 3.92 16.73
C PHE A 20 -16.63 3.00 17.33
N ALA A 21 -16.97 2.44 18.49
CA ALA A 21 -16.26 1.30 19.05
C ALA A 21 -16.40 0.12 18.09
N SER A 22 -15.39 -0.15 17.26
CA SER A 22 -15.23 -1.41 16.55
C SER A 22 -14.13 -2.20 17.24
N THR A 23 -14.53 -3.19 17.98
CA THR A 23 -13.72 -4.18 18.64
C THR A 23 -13.20 -5.20 17.63
N ALA A 24 -12.08 -4.92 17.01
CA ALA A 24 -11.07 -5.89 16.57
C ALA A 24 -9.84 -5.09 16.16
N ALA A 25 -8.89 -4.95 17.08
CA ALA A 25 -7.54 -4.53 16.68
C ALA A 25 -7.03 -5.51 15.64
N PRO A 26 -6.46 -5.03 14.51
CA PRO A 26 -5.81 -5.92 13.57
C PRO A 26 -4.75 -6.73 14.32
N ARG A 27 -4.72 -8.03 14.09
CA ARG A 27 -3.70 -8.91 14.69
C ARG A 27 -2.34 -8.42 14.19
N GLN A 28 -1.65 -7.65 15.00
CA GLN A 28 -0.31 -7.18 14.74
C GLN A 28 0.69 -8.30 15.06
N ASN A 29 0.63 -9.40 14.32
CA ASN A 29 1.72 -10.36 14.34
C ASN A 29 2.88 -9.75 13.54
N PRO A 30 4.10 -9.69 14.09
CA PRO A 30 5.27 -9.26 13.33
C PRO A 30 5.43 -10.17 12.10
N LEU A 31 5.96 -9.62 11.01
CA LEU A 31 6.22 -10.36 9.80
C LEU A 31 7.06 -11.61 10.13
N ALA A 32 6.46 -12.78 10.04
CA ALA A 32 7.18 -14.04 10.22
C ALA A 32 7.89 -14.36 8.91
N ILE A 33 9.19 -14.06 8.82
CA ILE A 33 9.99 -14.27 7.61
C ILE A 33 9.91 -15.72 7.11
N SER A 34 9.82 -16.68 8.05
CA SER A 34 9.69 -18.10 7.74
C SER A 34 8.35 -18.49 7.11
N ALA A 35 7.35 -17.64 7.25
CA ALA A 35 5.99 -17.87 6.76
C ALA A 35 5.68 -17.08 5.47
N PHE A 36 6.45 -16.02 5.18
CA PHE A 36 6.23 -15.25 3.96
C PHE A 36 6.74 -16.05 2.74
N PRO A 37 5.93 -16.21 1.68
CA PRO A 37 6.25 -17.09 0.56
C PRO A 37 7.44 -16.62 -0.30
N LEU A 38 7.97 -15.43 -0.01
CA LEU A 38 9.03 -14.80 -0.79
C LEU A 38 10.12 -14.26 0.13
N PRO A 39 11.39 -14.29 -0.28
CA PRO A 39 12.50 -13.84 0.54
C PRO A 39 12.47 -12.32 0.72
N VAL A 40 11.95 -11.85 1.85
CA VAL A 40 12.08 -10.44 2.24
C VAL A 40 13.52 -10.17 2.64
N PRO A 41 14.20 -9.18 2.05
CA PRO A 41 15.54 -8.80 2.47
C PRO A 41 15.57 -8.49 3.96
N GLN A 42 16.54 -9.06 4.70
CA GLN A 42 16.59 -8.99 6.15
C GLN A 42 16.52 -7.54 6.70
N TYR A 43 17.15 -6.59 5.99
CA TYR A 43 17.15 -5.19 6.41
C TYR A 43 15.77 -4.50 6.25
N LEU A 44 14.88 -5.04 5.41
CA LEU A 44 13.52 -4.50 5.23
C LEU A 44 12.51 -5.05 6.24
N VAL A 45 12.80 -6.20 6.87
CA VAL A 45 11.87 -6.83 7.80
C VAL A 45 11.51 -5.92 8.97
N SER A 46 12.52 -5.32 9.61
CA SER A 46 12.29 -4.38 10.71
C SER A 46 11.54 -3.13 10.24
N VAL A 47 11.90 -2.59 9.07
CA VAL A 47 11.28 -1.40 8.49
C VAL A 47 9.80 -1.65 8.18
N ILE A 48 9.47 -2.78 7.57
CA ILE A 48 8.09 -3.17 7.27
C ILE A 48 7.28 -3.33 8.57
N ASN A 49 7.83 -4.06 9.55
CA ASN A 49 7.16 -4.25 10.84
C ASN A 49 6.93 -2.93 11.58
N GLU A 50 7.90 -2.03 11.60
CA GLU A 50 7.76 -0.72 12.23
C GLU A 50 6.70 0.15 11.54
N ALA A 51 6.72 0.23 10.20
CA ALA A 51 5.73 0.96 9.43
C ALA A 51 4.32 0.39 9.62
N ALA A 52 4.18 -0.94 9.53
CA ALA A 52 2.95 -1.67 9.74
C ALA A 52 2.37 -1.40 11.15
N LYS A 53 3.21 -1.49 12.18
CA LYS A 53 2.84 -1.17 13.56
C LYS A 53 2.40 0.29 13.72
N GLN A 54 3.16 1.23 13.13
CA GLN A 54 2.86 2.66 13.26
C GLN A 54 1.51 3.03 12.67
N TYR A 55 1.17 2.44 11.53
CA TYR A 55 -0.07 2.78 10.80
C TYR A 55 -1.21 1.78 11.02
N GLY A 56 -1.00 0.71 11.78
CA GLY A 56 -2.03 -0.30 12.02
C GLY A 56 -2.41 -1.10 10.77
N VAL A 57 -1.43 -1.41 9.92
CA VAL A 57 -1.59 -2.22 8.71
C VAL A 57 -0.95 -3.59 8.94
N ASP A 58 -1.49 -4.65 8.33
CA ASP A 58 -0.87 -5.97 8.41
C ASP A 58 0.49 -5.95 7.69
N PRO A 59 1.61 -6.33 8.35
CA PRO A 59 2.94 -6.34 7.75
C PRO A 59 3.05 -7.30 6.56
N ASN A 60 2.27 -8.38 6.54
CA ASN A 60 2.24 -9.30 5.40
C ASN A 60 1.60 -8.68 4.17
N LEU A 61 0.59 -7.82 4.35
CA LEU A 61 0.01 -7.05 3.25
C LEU A 61 1.04 -6.05 2.69
N VAL A 62 1.75 -5.32 3.57
CA VAL A 62 2.80 -4.38 3.14
C VAL A 62 3.91 -5.11 2.37
N ALA A 63 4.36 -6.27 2.87
CA ALA A 63 5.39 -7.08 2.21
C ALA A 63 4.93 -7.62 0.84
N ALA A 64 3.68 -8.10 0.75
CA ALA A 64 3.10 -8.58 -0.52
C ALA A 64 3.03 -7.46 -1.56
N MET A 65 2.62 -6.26 -1.16
CA MET A 65 2.61 -5.08 -2.01
C MET A 65 4.02 -4.69 -2.44
N ALA A 66 4.97 -4.55 -1.52
CA ALA A 66 6.36 -4.19 -1.81
C ALA A 66 7.02 -5.16 -2.79
N PHE A 67 6.74 -6.46 -2.64
CA PHE A 67 7.21 -7.46 -3.60
C PHE A 67 6.58 -7.27 -4.99
N ARG A 68 5.28 -7.05 -5.05
CA ARG A 68 4.59 -6.85 -6.34
C ARG A 68 5.06 -5.58 -7.04
N GLU A 69 5.34 -4.52 -6.30
CA GLU A 69 5.76 -3.23 -6.83
C GLU A 69 7.18 -3.24 -7.40
N SER A 70 8.14 -3.76 -6.65
CA SER A 70 9.55 -3.64 -7.02
C SER A 70 10.39 -4.90 -6.79
N ARG A 71 9.81 -5.98 -6.24
CA ARG A 71 10.56 -7.12 -5.68
C ARG A 71 11.52 -6.68 -4.57
N PHE A 72 11.13 -5.70 -3.79
CA PHE A 72 11.93 -5.09 -2.72
C PHE A 72 13.14 -4.27 -3.19
N ASP A 73 13.19 -3.84 -4.46
CA ASP A 73 14.28 -3.02 -4.99
C ASP A 73 14.07 -1.53 -4.65
N PRO A 74 14.93 -0.93 -3.80
CA PRO A 74 14.80 0.49 -3.46
C PRO A 74 15.18 1.43 -4.60
N SER A 75 15.90 0.94 -5.61
CA SER A 75 16.33 1.73 -6.77
C SER A 75 15.36 1.66 -7.95
N ALA A 76 14.28 0.88 -7.83
CA ALA A 76 13.34 0.65 -8.92
C ALA A 76 12.67 1.95 -9.40
N VAL A 77 12.61 2.10 -10.73
CA VAL A 77 11.86 3.19 -11.38
C VAL A 77 11.00 2.59 -12.49
N SER A 78 9.69 2.83 -12.43
CA SER A 78 8.79 2.37 -13.50
C SER A 78 8.83 3.28 -14.72
N GLN A 79 8.31 2.81 -15.85
CA GLN A 79 8.16 3.62 -17.06
C GLN A 79 7.30 4.88 -16.85
N ARG A 80 6.41 4.87 -15.86
CA ARG A 80 5.56 6.01 -15.48
C ARG A 80 6.22 6.93 -14.44
N GLY A 81 7.45 6.59 -13.98
CA GLY A 81 8.21 7.37 -13.00
C GLY A 81 7.85 7.08 -11.54
N ALA A 82 7.17 5.97 -11.24
CA ALA A 82 7.01 5.51 -9.87
C ALA A 82 8.35 5.01 -9.31
N GLN A 83 8.63 5.25 -8.01
CA GLN A 83 9.97 5.13 -7.44
C GLN A 83 10.00 4.28 -6.17
N GLY A 84 11.09 3.52 -6.01
CA GLY A 84 11.47 2.81 -4.80
C GLY A 84 10.65 1.55 -4.50
N VAL A 85 10.81 1.03 -3.28
CA VAL A 85 10.28 -0.28 -2.85
C VAL A 85 8.78 -0.44 -3.07
N MET A 86 7.99 0.59 -2.78
CA MET A 86 6.53 0.59 -2.91
C MET A 86 6.03 1.42 -4.11
N GLN A 87 6.93 1.78 -5.04
CA GLN A 87 6.61 2.44 -6.30
C GLN A 87 5.71 3.67 -6.16
N LEU A 88 6.13 4.60 -5.32
CA LEU A 88 5.40 5.85 -5.13
C LEU A 88 5.62 6.79 -6.31
N MET A 89 4.55 7.32 -6.87
CA MET A 89 4.64 8.43 -7.81
C MET A 89 5.21 9.68 -7.11
N PRO A 90 6.06 10.50 -7.76
CA PRO A 90 6.73 11.64 -7.12
C PRO A 90 5.77 12.60 -6.39
N ARG A 91 4.62 12.90 -6.98
CA ARG A 91 3.59 13.75 -6.34
C ARG A 91 2.97 13.08 -5.11
N THR A 92 2.76 11.76 -5.17
CA THR A 92 2.25 10.99 -4.04
C THR A 92 3.28 10.93 -2.92
N ALA A 93 4.54 10.65 -3.25
CA ALA A 93 5.66 10.68 -2.30
C ALA A 93 5.74 12.01 -1.55
N GLN A 94 5.72 13.12 -2.28
CA GLN A 94 5.71 14.46 -1.72
C GLN A 94 4.52 14.70 -0.77
N ALA A 95 3.31 14.35 -1.18
CA ALA A 95 2.09 14.50 -0.37
C ALA A 95 2.12 13.65 0.92
N LEU A 96 2.84 12.53 0.90
CA LEU A 96 3.01 11.64 2.05
C LEU A 96 4.16 12.07 3.00
N GLY A 97 4.97 13.06 2.59
CA GLY A 97 6.14 13.53 3.33
C GLY A 97 7.40 12.70 3.09
N VAL A 98 7.47 11.98 1.97
CA VAL A 98 8.64 11.23 1.52
C VAL A 98 9.56 12.20 0.76
N HIS A 99 10.73 12.50 1.32
CA HIS A 99 11.71 13.43 0.75
C HIS A 99 12.65 12.74 -0.23
N ASP A 100 12.98 11.47 0.05
CA ASP A 100 13.77 10.61 -0.84
C ASP A 100 13.00 9.30 -1.06
N ALA A 101 12.47 9.12 -2.25
CA ALA A 101 11.70 7.92 -2.61
C ALA A 101 12.60 6.68 -2.82
N PHE A 102 13.91 6.85 -2.91
CA PHE A 102 14.89 5.76 -2.99
C PHE A 102 15.43 5.33 -1.62
N ASP A 103 15.20 6.13 -0.57
CA ASP A 103 15.36 5.67 0.80
C ASP A 103 14.26 4.65 1.14
N ALA A 104 14.66 3.39 1.33
CA ALA A 104 13.72 2.29 1.54
C ALA A 104 12.81 2.52 2.76
N ARG A 105 13.34 3.13 3.84
CA ARG A 105 12.57 3.42 5.04
C ARG A 105 11.50 4.46 4.77
N GLN A 106 11.86 5.61 4.18
CA GLN A 106 10.91 6.67 3.86
C GLN A 106 9.83 6.15 2.90
N ASN A 107 10.24 5.40 1.87
CA ASN A 107 9.35 4.85 0.87
C ASN A 107 8.34 3.87 1.46
N ILE A 108 8.79 2.90 2.30
CA ILE A 108 7.90 1.92 2.95
C ILE A 108 6.96 2.63 3.94
N PHE A 109 7.45 3.59 4.74
CA PHE A 109 6.58 4.34 5.65
C PHE A 109 5.53 5.15 4.90
N GLY A 110 5.93 5.86 3.84
CA GLY A 110 5.00 6.61 2.97
C GLY A 110 3.98 5.70 2.31
N GLY A 111 4.43 4.61 1.70
CA GLY A 111 3.54 3.62 1.07
C GLY A 111 2.57 2.99 2.05
N THR A 112 3.03 2.58 3.24
CA THR A 112 2.18 2.00 4.28
C THR A 112 1.15 3.01 4.81
N LYS A 113 1.54 4.29 4.98
CA LYS A 113 0.63 5.39 5.31
C LYS A 113 -0.46 5.54 4.24
N TYR A 114 -0.10 5.43 2.97
CA TYR A 114 -1.06 5.49 1.88
C TYR A 114 -1.99 4.28 1.86
N VAL A 115 -1.48 3.07 2.10
CA VAL A 115 -2.31 1.86 2.26
C VAL A 115 -3.32 2.04 3.40
N LYS A 116 -2.90 2.58 4.55
CA LYS A 116 -3.82 2.87 5.67
C LYS A 116 -4.93 3.84 5.26
N TYR A 117 -4.58 4.94 4.59
CA TYR A 117 -5.57 5.87 4.06
C TYR A 117 -6.60 5.18 3.15
N LEU A 118 -6.15 4.29 2.26
CA LEU A 118 -7.03 3.56 1.37
C LEU A 118 -7.88 2.52 2.10
N LEU A 119 -7.32 1.81 3.08
CA LEU A 119 -8.08 0.89 3.94
C LEU A 119 -9.21 1.62 4.66
N ASP A 120 -8.95 2.79 5.22
CA ASP A 120 -9.96 3.60 5.89
C ASP A 120 -11.04 4.08 4.91
N ARG A 121 -10.62 4.57 3.75
CA ARG A 121 -11.53 5.06 2.70
C ARG A 121 -12.46 3.97 2.16
N PHE A 122 -11.98 2.74 2.08
CA PHE A 122 -12.74 1.59 1.58
C PHE A 122 -13.23 0.64 2.69
N HIS A 123 -13.29 1.13 3.93
CA HIS A 123 -13.85 0.39 5.08
C HIS A 123 -13.22 -0.99 5.30
N GLY A 124 -11.91 -1.10 5.09
CA GLY A 124 -11.15 -2.35 5.24
C GLY A 124 -11.28 -3.33 4.07
N ASN A 125 -11.96 -2.96 2.98
CA ASN A 125 -12.05 -3.81 1.80
C ASN A 125 -10.70 -3.88 1.08
N ILE A 126 -10.05 -5.04 1.16
CA ILE A 126 -8.70 -5.28 0.61
C ILE A 126 -8.69 -5.13 -0.93
N ASP A 127 -9.67 -5.67 -1.63
CA ASP A 127 -9.71 -5.63 -3.10
C ASP A 127 -9.82 -4.20 -3.61
N ASN A 128 -10.70 -3.39 -3.02
CA ASN A 128 -10.82 -1.97 -3.34
C ASN A 128 -9.55 -1.19 -2.95
N THR A 129 -8.93 -1.51 -1.82
CA THR A 129 -7.68 -0.88 -1.36
C THR A 129 -6.55 -1.12 -2.35
N LEU A 130 -6.33 -2.35 -2.75
CA LEU A 130 -5.29 -2.73 -3.70
C LEU A 130 -5.53 -2.14 -5.09
N ALA A 131 -6.77 -2.24 -5.59
CA ALA A 131 -7.13 -1.62 -6.86
C ALA A 131 -6.93 -0.11 -6.84
N ALA A 132 -7.29 0.56 -5.73
CA ALA A 132 -7.14 2.00 -5.56
C ALA A 132 -5.66 2.43 -5.45
N TYR A 133 -4.81 1.60 -4.86
CA TYR A 133 -3.37 1.85 -4.85
C TYR A 133 -2.81 1.89 -6.28
N ASN A 134 -3.21 0.95 -7.12
CA ASN A 134 -2.75 0.83 -8.51
C ASN A 134 -3.43 1.82 -9.47
N ALA A 135 -4.77 1.91 -9.46
CA ALA A 135 -5.55 2.67 -10.45
C ALA A 135 -6.04 4.04 -9.95
N GLY A 136 -5.86 4.33 -8.67
CA GLY A 136 -6.32 5.55 -8.04
C GLY A 136 -7.69 5.43 -7.38
N PRO A 137 -7.87 6.07 -6.19
CA PRO A 137 -9.04 5.89 -5.35
C PRO A 137 -10.33 6.47 -5.95
N GLU A 138 -10.24 7.54 -6.76
CA GLU A 138 -11.43 8.16 -7.35
C GLU A 138 -12.07 7.27 -8.43
N LEU A 139 -11.24 6.53 -9.18
CA LEU A 139 -11.74 5.60 -10.19
C LEU A 139 -12.39 4.39 -9.50
N VAL A 140 -11.70 3.79 -8.53
CA VAL A 140 -12.22 2.61 -7.82
C VAL A 140 -13.48 2.93 -7.02
N ALA A 141 -13.60 4.12 -6.44
CA ALA A 141 -14.82 4.53 -5.76
C ALA A 141 -16.05 4.58 -6.71
N LYS A 142 -15.84 4.78 -8.00
CA LYS A 142 -16.91 4.84 -9.01
C LYS A 142 -17.27 3.48 -9.58
N VAL A 143 -16.28 2.62 -9.84
CA VAL A 143 -16.47 1.41 -10.65
C VAL A 143 -16.02 0.12 -9.96
N GLY A 144 -15.49 0.20 -8.74
CA GLY A 144 -15.06 -0.95 -7.95
C GLY A 144 -13.65 -1.45 -8.27
N PRO A 145 -13.27 -2.63 -7.71
CA PRO A 145 -11.89 -3.12 -7.74
C PRO A 145 -11.44 -3.64 -9.12
N THR A 146 -12.36 -3.82 -10.05
CA THR A 146 -12.09 -4.21 -11.45
C THR A 146 -11.99 -3.01 -12.38
N ALA A 147 -11.61 -1.85 -11.85
CA ALA A 147 -11.57 -0.58 -12.54
C ALA A 147 -10.75 -0.58 -13.86
N THR A 148 -9.69 -1.40 -13.90
CA THR A 148 -8.85 -1.64 -15.08
C THR A 148 -8.38 -3.10 -15.08
N GLU A 149 -7.95 -3.61 -16.24
CA GLU A 149 -7.30 -4.93 -16.32
C GLU A 149 -6.02 -4.98 -15.49
N GLU A 150 -5.23 -3.88 -15.50
CA GLU A 150 -4.02 -3.75 -14.70
C GLU A 150 -4.34 -3.85 -13.19
N ALA A 151 -5.36 -3.15 -12.71
CA ALA A 151 -5.79 -3.20 -11.32
C ALA A 151 -6.29 -4.59 -10.93
N THR A 152 -7.07 -5.25 -11.80
CA THR A 152 -7.56 -6.61 -11.56
C THR A 152 -6.39 -7.61 -11.41
N ALA A 153 -5.41 -7.54 -12.30
CA ALA A 153 -4.20 -8.38 -12.24
C ALA A 153 -3.35 -8.05 -11.00
N TYR A 154 -3.26 -6.77 -10.64
CA TYR A 154 -2.56 -6.32 -9.43
C TYR A 154 -3.19 -6.89 -8.16
N VAL A 155 -4.51 -6.77 -8.01
CA VAL A 155 -5.26 -7.32 -6.87
C VAL A 155 -5.03 -8.83 -6.76
N ALA A 156 -5.18 -9.57 -7.85
CA ALA A 156 -4.99 -11.01 -7.85
C ALA A 156 -3.57 -11.41 -7.41
N ALA A 157 -2.54 -10.72 -7.93
CA ALA A 157 -1.15 -11.01 -7.61
C ALA A 157 -0.82 -10.73 -6.13
N VAL A 158 -1.19 -9.55 -5.62
CA VAL A 158 -0.92 -9.20 -4.21
C VAL A 158 -1.66 -10.13 -3.26
N LYS A 159 -2.93 -10.45 -3.53
CA LYS A 159 -3.72 -11.37 -2.70
C LYS A 159 -3.11 -12.76 -2.66
N SER A 160 -2.63 -13.28 -3.77
CA SER A 160 -1.98 -14.59 -3.82
C SER A 160 -0.80 -14.68 -2.83
N TYR A 161 0.05 -13.65 -2.77
CA TYR A 161 1.16 -13.60 -1.81
C TYR A 161 0.69 -13.41 -0.37
N TYR A 162 -0.25 -12.51 -0.15
CA TYR A 162 -0.77 -12.17 1.16
C TYR A 162 -1.50 -13.37 1.81
N GLU A 163 -2.39 -14.04 1.07
CA GLU A 163 -3.12 -15.21 1.56
C GLU A 163 -2.21 -16.40 1.84
N THR A 164 -1.14 -16.57 1.04
CA THR A 164 -0.14 -17.62 1.30
C THR A 164 0.61 -17.35 2.60
N ALA A 165 0.96 -16.10 2.87
CA ALA A 165 1.59 -15.71 4.13
C ALA A 165 0.66 -15.97 5.34
N LEU A 166 -0.63 -15.66 5.21
CA LEU A 166 -1.60 -15.89 6.29
C LEU A 166 -1.83 -17.38 6.60
N ARG A 167 -1.70 -18.26 5.61
CA ARG A 167 -1.85 -19.73 5.80
C ARG A 167 -0.64 -20.38 6.47
N ALA A 168 0.49 -19.71 6.48
CA ALA A 168 1.73 -20.21 7.05
C ALA A 168 1.92 -19.81 8.53
N LEU A 169 1.00 -19.01 9.09
CA LEU A 169 0.97 -18.60 10.50
C LEU A 169 0.14 -19.54 11.34
#